data_2f9dcc4efa350efe5df47e294361e33e
#
_entry.id   2f9dcc4efa350efe5df47e294361e33e
#
_cell.length_a   1.000
_cell.length_b   1.000
_cell.length_c   1.000
_cell.angle_alpha   90.00
_cell.angle_beta   90.00
_cell.angle_gamma   90.00
#
_symmetry.space_group_name_H-M   'P 1'
#
loop_
_entity.id
_entity.type
_entity.pdbx_description
1 polymer ?
#
loop_
_entity_poly.entity_id
_entity_poly.type
_entity_poly.pdbx_seq_one_letter_code
_entity_poly.pdbx_strand_id
1 'polypeptide(L)'
;SYGADGSGTTSYAVSTVNGTDSGLVDVASNQSIFLYNTASGVEGRVGGEGGAVAFSVTVVGSLVTLDQVLAIKHPTNDPNEPISPNAGSLTLTATITDKDGDSDNASLDLSGSLTFRDDGPSIDVVSQFDVSLEVDETNLALNDSVDVAGAFSGSYGADGSGTTSYAVSTVNGTDSGLV
;
A
#
# COMPACT_ATOMS: atom_id res chain seq x y z
N SER A 1 1.79 -37.84 4.47
CA SER A 1 2.44 -39.13 4.17
C SER A 1 1.84 -39.66 2.89
N TYR A 2 2.66 -40.19 2.00
CA TYR A 2 2.23 -40.76 0.72
C TYR A 2 1.74 -42.22 0.82
N GLY A 3 1.52 -42.72 2.02
CA GLY A 3 1.05 -44.09 2.22
C GLY A 3 2.15 -45.15 1.96
N ALA A 4 1.72 -46.42 1.72
CA ALA A 4 2.60 -47.56 1.45
C ALA A 4 3.06 -47.64 -0.01
N ASP A 5 2.36 -46.96 -0.94
CA ASP A 5 2.54 -47.04 -2.38
C ASP A 5 3.70 -46.15 -2.90
N GLY A 6 4.28 -45.36 -2.01
CA GLY A 6 5.50 -44.57 -2.25
C GLY A 6 5.22 -43.10 -2.59
N SER A 7 6.31 -42.37 -2.90
CA SER A 7 6.26 -40.92 -3.15
C SER A 7 5.52 -40.57 -4.45
N GLY A 8 4.61 -39.64 -4.37
CA GLY A 8 3.90 -39.04 -5.48
C GLY A 8 4.22 -37.55 -5.65
N THR A 9 3.22 -36.71 -5.82
CA THR A 9 3.35 -35.27 -6.05
C THR A 9 2.67 -34.45 -4.96
N THR A 10 3.18 -33.24 -4.73
CA THR A 10 2.49 -32.23 -3.93
C THR A 10 2.23 -31.00 -4.82
N SER A 11 1.01 -30.48 -4.77
CA SER A 11 0.62 -29.25 -5.45
C SER A 11 0.00 -28.26 -4.46
N TYR A 12 0.06 -26.98 -4.82
CA TYR A 12 -0.48 -25.88 -4.02
C TYR A 12 -1.35 -24.99 -4.88
N ALA A 13 -2.45 -24.49 -4.31
CA ALA A 13 -3.35 -23.57 -4.99
C ALA A 13 -3.88 -22.54 -4.00
N VAL A 14 -3.99 -21.29 -4.43
CA VAL A 14 -4.76 -20.24 -3.76
C VAL A 14 -6.08 -20.08 -4.48
N SER A 15 -7.17 -19.99 -3.72
CA SER A 15 -8.52 -19.87 -4.26
C SER A 15 -9.39 -18.97 -3.40
N THR A 16 -10.49 -18.50 -4.01
CA THR A 16 -11.56 -17.73 -3.38
C THR A 16 -12.91 -18.15 -3.94
N VAL A 17 -14.01 -17.68 -3.37
CA VAL A 17 -15.30 -17.67 -4.06
C VAL A 17 -15.34 -16.41 -4.95
N ASN A 18 -15.53 -16.57 -6.25
CA ASN A 18 -15.54 -15.43 -7.18
C ASN A 18 -16.58 -14.38 -6.78
N GLY A 19 -16.16 -13.13 -6.75
CA GLY A 19 -16.97 -12.00 -6.30
C GLY A 19 -17.01 -11.78 -4.79
N THR A 20 -16.20 -12.49 -4.01
CA THR A 20 -16.04 -12.23 -2.57
C THR A 20 -15.48 -10.82 -2.35
N ASP A 21 -16.12 -10.03 -1.50
CA ASP A 21 -15.60 -8.73 -1.05
C ASP A 21 -14.38 -8.95 -0.16
N SER A 22 -13.24 -8.43 -0.57
CA SER A 22 -12.00 -8.52 0.19
C SER A 22 -12.01 -7.68 1.48
N GLY A 23 -12.93 -6.71 1.61
CA GLY A 23 -12.90 -5.68 2.64
C GLY A 23 -11.91 -4.55 2.36
N LEU A 24 -11.16 -4.63 1.27
CA LEU A 24 -10.21 -3.60 0.83
C LEU A 24 -10.89 -2.65 -0.15
N VAL A 25 -10.37 -1.42 -0.22
CA VAL A 25 -10.92 -0.34 -1.06
C VAL A 25 -9.78 0.29 -1.87
N ASP A 26 -10.01 0.57 -3.15
CA ASP A 26 -9.10 1.31 -4.00
C ASP A 26 -9.11 2.81 -3.65
N VAL A 27 -7.93 3.43 -3.51
CA VAL A 27 -7.79 4.85 -3.16
C VAL A 27 -8.40 5.75 -4.23
N ALA A 28 -8.06 5.52 -5.49
CA ALA A 28 -8.40 6.42 -6.60
C ALA A 28 -9.90 6.49 -6.87
N SER A 29 -10.59 5.35 -6.83
CA SER A 29 -12.03 5.26 -7.16
C SER A 29 -12.94 5.21 -5.93
N ASN A 30 -12.38 4.93 -4.75
CA ASN A 30 -13.09 4.64 -3.51
C ASN A 30 -14.11 3.47 -3.65
N GLN A 31 -13.82 2.51 -4.55
CA GLN A 31 -14.63 1.31 -4.76
C GLN A 31 -14.03 0.11 -4.03
N SER A 32 -14.90 -0.81 -3.58
CA SER A 32 -14.48 -2.09 -2.99
C SER A 32 -13.71 -2.94 -4.00
N ILE A 33 -12.78 -3.73 -3.48
CA ILE A 33 -11.99 -4.70 -4.25
C ILE A 33 -12.56 -6.09 -4.00
N PHE A 34 -12.97 -6.77 -5.08
CA PHE A 34 -13.55 -8.11 -5.07
C PHE A 34 -12.57 -9.14 -5.61
N LEU A 35 -12.63 -10.36 -5.07
CA LEU A 35 -11.68 -11.43 -5.37
C LEU A 35 -12.20 -12.36 -6.48
N TYR A 36 -11.30 -12.73 -7.39
CA TYR A 36 -11.60 -13.63 -8.52
C TYR A 36 -10.47 -14.63 -8.74
N ASN A 37 -10.84 -15.90 -8.98
CA ASN A 37 -9.87 -16.92 -9.34
C ASN A 37 -9.29 -16.68 -10.73
N THR A 38 -8.03 -17.00 -10.89
CA THR A 38 -7.30 -17.03 -12.17
C THR A 38 -6.64 -18.39 -12.36
N ALA A 39 -5.96 -18.61 -13.49
CA ALA A 39 -5.23 -19.86 -13.74
C ALA A 39 -4.05 -20.08 -12.76
N SER A 40 -3.51 -19.03 -12.14
CA SER A 40 -2.33 -19.10 -11.28
C SER A 40 -2.57 -18.70 -9.83
N GLY A 41 -3.81 -18.35 -9.47
CA GLY A 41 -4.16 -17.91 -8.11
C GLY A 41 -5.39 -17.04 -8.06
N VAL A 42 -5.32 -15.90 -7.39
CA VAL A 42 -6.44 -14.98 -7.15
C VAL A 42 -6.02 -13.54 -7.49
N GLU A 43 -6.92 -12.78 -8.10
CA GLU A 43 -6.78 -11.33 -8.29
C GLU A 43 -7.83 -10.58 -7.49
N GLY A 44 -7.42 -9.48 -6.85
CA GLY A 44 -8.32 -8.45 -6.31
C GLY A 44 -8.62 -7.41 -7.36
N ARG A 45 -9.91 -7.23 -7.72
CA ARG A 45 -10.37 -6.34 -8.80
C ARG A 45 -11.29 -5.25 -8.27
N VAL A 46 -11.06 -4.03 -8.73
CA VAL A 46 -11.81 -2.83 -8.30
C VAL A 46 -13.21 -2.86 -8.86
N GLY A 47 -14.22 -2.78 -8.01
CA GLY A 47 -15.63 -2.66 -8.38
C GLY A 47 -16.27 -3.92 -8.97
N GLY A 48 -15.48 -4.98 -9.28
CA GLY A 48 -16.01 -6.24 -9.82
C GLY A 48 -15.10 -6.91 -10.85
N GLU A 49 -15.59 -8.00 -11.49
CA GLU A 49 -14.82 -8.89 -12.37
C GLU A 49 -14.12 -8.20 -13.54
N GLY A 50 -14.78 -7.19 -14.15
CA GLY A 50 -14.22 -6.40 -15.26
C GLY A 50 -13.34 -5.23 -14.81
N GLY A 51 -13.14 -5.03 -13.51
CA GLY A 51 -12.38 -3.92 -12.96
C GLY A 51 -10.87 -4.08 -13.09
N ALA A 52 -10.16 -2.98 -12.83
CA ALA A 52 -8.69 -2.98 -12.78
C ALA A 52 -8.19 -3.92 -11.67
N VAL A 53 -7.06 -4.59 -11.91
CA VAL A 53 -6.40 -5.41 -10.91
C VAL A 53 -5.72 -4.49 -9.90
N ALA A 54 -6.10 -4.63 -8.63
CA ALA A 54 -5.48 -3.89 -7.52
C ALA A 54 -4.30 -4.67 -6.92
N PHE A 55 -4.44 -5.99 -6.84
CA PHE A 55 -3.37 -6.89 -6.40
C PHE A 55 -3.60 -8.30 -6.95
N SER A 56 -2.54 -9.12 -6.91
CA SER A 56 -2.64 -10.54 -7.22
C SER A 56 -1.94 -11.40 -6.18
N VAL A 57 -2.46 -12.61 -5.97
CA VAL A 57 -1.83 -13.67 -5.17
C VAL A 57 -1.66 -14.89 -6.06
N THR A 58 -0.42 -15.24 -6.37
CA THR A 58 -0.10 -16.34 -7.29
C THR A 58 0.67 -17.45 -6.59
N VAL A 59 0.56 -18.68 -7.11
CA VAL A 59 1.29 -19.84 -6.60
C VAL A 59 2.03 -20.52 -7.74
N VAL A 60 3.35 -20.68 -7.57
CA VAL A 60 4.19 -21.44 -8.51
C VAL A 60 5.02 -22.44 -7.70
N GLY A 61 4.77 -23.72 -7.89
CA GLY A 61 5.32 -24.75 -7.00
C GLY A 61 4.84 -24.53 -5.56
N SER A 62 5.76 -24.33 -4.63
CA SER A 62 5.48 -24.00 -3.21
C SER A 62 5.63 -22.50 -2.89
N LEU A 63 5.91 -21.66 -3.89
CA LEU A 63 6.12 -20.23 -3.71
C LEU A 63 4.78 -19.48 -3.90
N VAL A 64 4.35 -18.80 -2.86
CA VAL A 64 3.22 -17.84 -2.90
C VAL A 64 3.79 -16.44 -3.06
N THR A 65 3.27 -15.69 -4.02
CA THR A 65 3.66 -14.30 -4.29
C THR A 65 2.47 -13.38 -4.16
N LEU A 66 2.59 -12.32 -3.38
CA LEU A 66 1.67 -11.18 -3.34
C LEU A 66 2.28 -10.06 -4.17
N ASP A 67 1.52 -9.53 -5.14
CA ASP A 67 1.88 -8.37 -5.95
C ASP A 67 0.79 -7.30 -5.81
N GLN A 68 1.17 -6.06 -5.50
CA GLN A 68 0.28 -4.91 -5.38
C GLN A 68 0.46 -3.99 -6.58
N VAL A 69 -0.65 -3.65 -7.25
CA VAL A 69 -0.68 -2.84 -8.49
C VAL A 69 -1.27 -1.44 -8.26
N LEU A 70 -2.27 -1.34 -7.39
CA LEU A 70 -2.95 -0.08 -7.05
C LEU A 70 -2.83 0.22 -5.57
N ALA A 71 -2.92 1.52 -5.21
CA ALA A 71 -2.97 1.94 -3.82
C ALA A 71 -4.27 1.48 -3.15
N ILE A 72 -4.14 0.91 -1.96
CA ILE A 72 -5.24 0.41 -1.14
C ILE A 72 -5.47 1.40 -0.01
N LYS A 73 -6.74 1.78 0.19
CA LYS A 73 -7.14 2.78 1.19
C LYS A 73 -6.98 2.23 2.60
N HIS A 74 -6.30 2.99 3.44
CA HIS A 74 -6.11 2.72 4.86
C HIS A 74 -7.11 3.52 5.69
N PRO A 75 -7.61 2.97 6.84
CA PRO A 75 -8.65 3.61 7.64
C PRO A 75 -8.16 4.76 8.52
N THR A 76 -6.87 4.87 8.81
CA THR A 76 -6.30 5.95 9.64
C THR A 76 -5.26 6.77 8.88
N ASN A 77 -4.70 7.80 9.53
CA ASN A 77 -3.62 8.63 8.97
C ASN A 77 -2.22 8.15 9.42
N ASP A 78 -2.10 6.91 9.89
CA ASP A 78 -0.80 6.32 10.24
C ASP A 78 -0.08 5.87 8.96
N PRO A 79 1.06 6.49 8.58
CA PRO A 79 1.75 6.20 7.32
C PRO A 79 2.36 4.79 7.24
N ASN A 80 2.18 3.94 8.23
CA ASN A 80 2.65 2.56 8.25
C ASN A 80 1.55 1.56 8.63
N GLU A 81 0.28 1.98 8.61
CA GLU A 81 -0.83 1.13 8.99
C GLU A 81 -0.91 -0.12 8.13
N PRO A 82 -0.96 -1.32 8.73
CA PRO A 82 -1.20 -2.55 7.98
C PRO A 82 -2.68 -2.79 7.79
N ILE A 83 -3.08 -3.22 6.59
CA ILE A 83 -4.42 -3.74 6.32
C ILE A 83 -4.33 -5.09 5.62
N SER A 84 -5.30 -5.98 5.89
CA SER A 84 -5.38 -7.33 5.31
C SER A 84 -6.77 -7.59 4.76
N PRO A 85 -6.93 -8.51 3.82
CA PRO A 85 -8.25 -8.95 3.37
C PRO A 85 -9.08 -9.53 4.53
N ASN A 86 -10.40 -9.52 4.36
CA ASN A 86 -11.34 -10.13 5.30
C ASN A 86 -10.97 -11.59 5.55
N ALA A 87 -11.02 -12.03 6.82
CA ALA A 87 -10.73 -13.40 7.19
C ALA A 87 -11.63 -14.39 6.43
N GLY A 88 -11.04 -15.49 5.96
CA GLY A 88 -11.72 -16.51 5.18
C GLY A 88 -12.00 -16.16 3.72
N SER A 89 -11.52 -15.01 3.23
CA SER A 89 -11.72 -14.59 1.83
C SER A 89 -10.78 -15.30 0.85
N LEU A 90 -9.60 -15.76 1.31
CA LEU A 90 -8.62 -16.49 0.51
C LEU A 90 -8.20 -17.78 1.23
N THR A 91 -8.14 -18.86 0.48
CA THR A 91 -7.74 -20.17 0.98
C THR A 91 -6.52 -20.69 0.23
N LEU A 92 -5.47 -21.10 0.96
CA LEU A 92 -4.36 -21.86 0.41
C LEU A 92 -4.60 -23.35 0.68
N THR A 93 -4.60 -24.15 -0.38
CA THR A 93 -4.78 -25.61 -0.30
C THR A 93 -3.51 -26.32 -0.80
N ALA A 94 -3.02 -27.26 -0.01
CA ALA A 94 -2.01 -28.23 -0.42
C ALA A 94 -2.68 -29.57 -0.71
N THR A 95 -2.35 -30.18 -1.84
CA THR A 95 -2.82 -31.51 -2.23
C THR A 95 -1.62 -32.44 -2.42
N ILE A 96 -1.65 -33.59 -1.79
CA ILE A 96 -0.70 -34.67 -2.02
C ILE A 96 -1.40 -35.77 -2.84
N THR A 97 -0.68 -36.31 -3.80
CA THR A 97 -1.15 -37.44 -4.61
C THR A 97 -0.06 -38.49 -4.59
N ASP A 98 -0.39 -39.72 -4.22
CA ASP A 98 0.54 -40.83 -4.22
C ASP A 98 0.75 -41.46 -5.60
N LYS A 99 1.48 -42.54 -5.68
CA LYS A 99 1.95 -43.11 -6.93
C LYS A 99 0.86 -43.83 -7.72
N ASP A 100 -0.17 -44.34 -7.09
CA ASP A 100 -1.32 -44.99 -7.73
C ASP A 100 -2.48 -44.03 -7.99
N GLY A 101 -2.39 -42.77 -7.53
CA GLY A 101 -3.30 -41.68 -7.85
C GLY A 101 -4.26 -41.31 -6.73
N ASP A 102 -4.17 -41.93 -5.57
CA ASP A 102 -4.95 -41.50 -4.41
C ASP A 102 -4.45 -40.15 -3.89
N SER A 103 -5.39 -39.27 -3.51
CA SER A 103 -5.04 -37.93 -3.07
C SER A 103 -5.76 -37.51 -1.81
N ASP A 104 -5.07 -36.66 -1.02
CA ASP A 104 -5.59 -35.99 0.17
C ASP A 104 -5.16 -34.52 0.17
N ASN A 105 -5.93 -33.66 0.81
CA ASN A 105 -5.64 -32.25 0.85
C ASN A 105 -5.84 -31.63 2.25
N ALA A 106 -5.16 -30.52 2.48
CA ALA A 106 -5.33 -29.68 3.64
C ALA A 106 -5.34 -28.21 3.22
N SER A 107 -6.17 -27.41 3.89
CA SER A 107 -6.35 -25.99 3.57
C SER A 107 -6.14 -25.12 4.80
N LEU A 108 -5.69 -23.89 4.56
CA LEU A 108 -5.60 -22.85 5.58
C LEU A 108 -6.12 -21.52 5.03
N ASP A 109 -6.60 -20.65 5.93
CA ASP A 109 -6.94 -19.27 5.60
C ASP A 109 -5.66 -18.45 5.39
N LEU A 110 -5.49 -17.92 4.18
CA LEU A 110 -4.34 -17.10 3.80
C LEU A 110 -4.59 -15.61 4.03
N SER A 111 -5.85 -15.17 4.19
CA SER A 111 -6.26 -13.77 4.18
C SER A 111 -5.49 -12.91 5.18
N GLY A 112 -5.40 -13.37 6.43
CA GLY A 112 -4.69 -12.65 7.49
C GLY A 112 -3.15 -12.64 7.37
N SER A 113 -2.60 -13.43 6.45
CA SER A 113 -1.16 -13.46 6.17
C SER A 113 -0.75 -12.49 5.06
N LEU A 114 -1.72 -11.94 4.31
CA LEU A 114 -1.49 -10.90 3.31
C LEU A 114 -1.60 -9.55 3.99
N THR A 115 -0.54 -8.73 3.88
CA THR A 115 -0.51 -7.42 4.52
C THR A 115 -0.13 -6.37 3.50
N PHE A 116 -0.97 -5.35 3.36
CA PHE A 116 -0.72 -4.14 2.62
C PHE A 116 -0.38 -3.04 3.63
N ARG A 117 0.67 -2.28 3.39
CA ARG A 117 1.08 -1.17 4.26
C ARG A 117 0.84 0.14 3.55
N ASP A 118 0.44 1.13 4.33
CA ASP A 118 0.30 2.51 3.87
C ASP A 118 1.68 3.10 3.46
N ASP A 119 1.65 4.10 2.57
CA ASP A 119 2.80 4.92 2.15
C ASP A 119 2.46 6.40 2.38
N GLY A 120 2.93 6.95 3.48
CA GLY A 120 2.65 8.32 3.88
C GLY A 120 3.51 9.37 3.15
N PRO A 121 3.12 10.65 3.25
CA PRO A 121 3.88 11.75 2.67
C PRO A 121 5.23 11.94 3.37
N SER A 122 6.22 12.40 2.59
CA SER A 122 7.53 12.81 3.08
C SER A 122 7.87 14.22 2.60
N ILE A 123 8.60 14.99 3.40
CA ILE A 123 9.08 16.32 3.04
C ILE A 123 10.45 16.58 3.67
N ASP A 124 11.36 17.13 2.88
CA ASP A 124 12.72 17.48 3.28
C ASP A 124 13.08 18.90 2.88
N VAL A 125 14.02 19.51 3.59
CA VAL A 125 14.60 20.81 3.25
C VAL A 125 15.67 20.62 2.16
N VAL A 126 15.59 21.42 1.11
CA VAL A 126 16.62 21.48 0.05
C VAL A 126 17.84 22.23 0.58
N SER A 127 18.96 21.54 0.78
CA SER A 127 20.14 21.99 1.51
C SER A 127 20.88 23.20 0.92
N GLN A 128 20.56 23.65 -0.29
CA GLN A 128 21.22 24.78 -0.98
C GLN A 128 20.22 25.85 -1.42
N PHE A 129 19.01 25.85 -0.90
CA PHE A 129 18.05 26.91 -1.16
C PHE A 129 18.33 28.09 -0.23
N ASP A 130 18.60 29.27 -0.84
CA ASP A 130 18.86 30.50 -0.08
C ASP A 130 17.53 31.25 0.17
N VAL A 131 17.19 31.38 1.44
CA VAL A 131 16.07 32.22 1.90
C VAL A 131 16.66 33.50 2.50
N SER A 132 16.80 34.55 1.68
CA SER A 132 17.30 35.85 2.10
C SER A 132 16.25 36.93 1.87
N LEU A 133 16.01 37.75 2.87
CA LEU A 133 15.10 38.90 2.83
C LEU A 133 15.85 40.10 3.35
N GLU A 134 15.83 41.21 2.60
CA GLU A 134 16.54 42.44 2.95
C GLU A 134 15.62 43.66 2.82
N VAL A 135 15.55 44.48 3.83
CA VAL A 135 14.89 45.77 3.81
C VAL A 135 15.85 46.88 4.21
N ASP A 136 15.72 48.06 3.58
CA ASP A 136 16.57 49.24 3.81
C ASP A 136 15.72 50.36 4.49
N GLU A 137 16.18 50.84 5.63
CA GLU A 137 15.57 51.91 6.40
C GLU A 137 15.53 53.26 5.62
N THR A 138 16.29 53.41 4.53
CA THR A 138 16.21 54.58 3.66
C THR A 138 14.83 54.75 3.07
N ASN A 139 14.07 53.64 2.88
CA ASN A 139 12.69 53.66 2.42
C ASN A 139 11.83 52.59 3.11
N LEU A 140 11.23 52.92 4.21
CA LEU A 140 10.40 52.05 5.03
C LEU A 140 9.11 51.54 4.32
N ALA A 141 8.79 52.07 3.12
CA ALA A 141 7.65 51.61 2.34
C ALA A 141 7.97 50.41 1.44
N LEU A 142 9.23 50.05 1.28
CA LEU A 142 9.64 48.91 0.50
C LEU A 142 9.63 47.65 1.37
N ASN A 143 9.06 46.60 0.82
CA ASN A 143 9.05 45.27 1.42
C ASN A 143 9.87 44.33 0.53
N ASP A 144 10.49 43.32 1.11
CA ASP A 144 11.10 42.22 0.38
C ASP A 144 10.27 40.93 0.54
N SER A 145 10.35 40.03 -0.45
CA SER A 145 9.59 38.78 -0.46
C SER A 145 10.36 37.68 -1.21
N VAL A 146 10.29 36.48 -0.71
CA VAL A 146 10.89 35.30 -1.34
C VAL A 146 9.83 34.18 -1.43
N ASP A 147 9.82 33.49 -2.57
CA ASP A 147 9.02 32.26 -2.71
C ASP A 147 9.78 31.09 -2.08
N VAL A 148 9.24 30.53 -1.03
CA VAL A 148 9.86 29.44 -0.27
C VAL A 148 9.47 28.04 -0.77
N ALA A 149 8.65 27.92 -1.81
CA ALA A 149 8.23 26.61 -2.33
C ALA A 149 9.42 25.74 -2.73
N GLY A 150 10.46 26.35 -3.33
CA GLY A 150 11.68 25.65 -3.72
C GLY A 150 12.62 25.26 -2.57
N ALA A 151 12.36 25.74 -1.36
CA ALA A 151 13.15 25.36 -0.16
C ALA A 151 12.81 23.95 0.36
N PHE A 152 11.76 23.35 -0.15
CA PHE A 152 11.27 22.06 0.30
C PHE A 152 11.10 21.11 -0.90
N SER A 153 11.40 19.83 -0.67
CA SER A 153 11.18 18.74 -1.62
C SER A 153 10.44 17.62 -0.91
N GLY A 154 9.38 17.11 -1.51
CA GLY A 154 8.57 16.08 -0.87
C GLY A 154 7.80 15.22 -1.87
N SER A 155 7.22 14.15 -1.34
CA SER A 155 6.32 13.22 -2.03
C SER A 155 5.04 13.07 -1.22
N TYR A 156 3.92 12.92 -1.91
CA TYR A 156 2.62 12.64 -1.26
C TYR A 156 2.35 11.15 -1.04
N GLY A 157 3.30 10.29 -1.42
CA GLY A 157 3.12 8.84 -1.36
C GLY A 157 2.25 8.28 -2.49
N ALA A 158 1.84 7.01 -2.34
CA ALA A 158 1.06 6.27 -3.34
C ALA A 158 -0.39 6.73 -3.45
N ASP A 159 -0.93 7.41 -2.43
CA ASP A 159 -2.31 7.88 -2.39
C ASP A 159 -2.59 9.06 -3.33
N GLY A 160 -1.55 9.64 -3.91
CA GLY A 160 -1.65 10.74 -4.87
C GLY A 160 -1.48 12.12 -4.24
N SER A 161 -1.73 13.16 -5.06
CA SER A 161 -1.45 14.55 -4.71
C SER A 161 -2.32 15.07 -3.57
N GLY A 162 -1.67 15.66 -2.55
CA GLY A 162 -2.28 16.38 -1.46
C GLY A 162 -2.03 17.89 -1.54
N THR A 163 -1.91 18.55 -0.38
CA THR A 163 -1.63 19.97 -0.25
C THR A 163 -0.36 20.23 0.55
N THR A 164 0.43 21.20 0.13
CA THR A 164 1.54 21.73 0.92
C THR A 164 1.15 23.08 1.51
N SER A 165 1.42 23.29 2.79
CA SER A 165 1.21 24.56 3.48
C SER A 165 2.50 25.04 4.13
N TYR A 166 2.68 26.36 4.20
CA TYR A 166 3.85 26.99 4.80
C TYR A 166 3.42 27.86 5.96
N ALA A 167 4.21 27.88 7.03
CA ALA A 167 3.98 28.74 8.17
C ALA A 167 5.30 29.23 8.77
N VAL A 168 5.33 30.46 9.21
CA VAL A 168 6.42 31.01 10.03
C VAL A 168 5.96 30.98 11.48
N SER A 169 6.81 30.48 12.38
CA SER A 169 6.52 30.41 13.81
C SER A 169 7.72 30.83 14.65
N THR A 170 7.43 31.38 15.82
CA THR A 170 8.40 31.68 16.85
C THR A 170 7.82 31.34 18.22
N VAL A 171 8.69 31.23 19.23
CA VAL A 171 8.26 31.15 20.63
C VAL A 171 7.90 32.57 21.09
N ASN A 172 6.67 32.75 21.58
CA ASN A 172 6.23 34.06 22.08
C ASN A 172 7.15 34.61 23.15
N GLY A 173 7.59 35.85 22.98
CA GLY A 173 8.49 36.54 23.90
C GLY A 173 9.97 36.26 23.66
N THR A 174 10.33 35.56 22.56
CA THR A 174 11.74 35.46 22.15
C THR A 174 12.29 36.82 21.77
N ASP A 175 13.42 37.20 22.35
CA ASP A 175 14.13 38.41 21.97
C ASP A 175 14.64 38.30 20.53
N SER A 176 14.32 39.28 19.68
CA SER A 176 14.76 39.30 18.28
C SER A 176 16.27 39.55 18.09
N GLY A 177 16.94 40.04 19.15
CA GLY A 177 18.32 40.52 19.07
C GLY A 177 18.51 41.86 18.35
N LEU A 178 17.42 42.51 17.91
CA LEU A 178 17.43 43.83 17.30
C LEU A 178 17.39 44.89 18.42
N VAL A 179 18.17 45.98 18.27
CA VAL A 179 18.28 47.11 19.23
C VAL A 179 17.84 48.38 18.53
#